data_ea8460fc68e8130871497d1391bbbb49
#
_entry.id   ea8460fc68e8130871497d1391bbbb49
#
_cell.length_a   1.000
_cell.length_b   1.000
_cell.length_c   1.000
_cell.angle_alpha   90.00
_cell.angle_beta   90.00
_cell.angle_gamma   90.00
#
_symmetry.space_group_name_H-M   'P 1'
#
loop_
_entity.id
_entity.type
_entity.pdbx_description
1 polymer ?
#
loop_
_entity_poly.entity_id
_entity_poly.type
_entity_poly.pdbx_seq_one_letter_code
_entity_poly.pdbx_strand_id
1 'polypeptide(L)'
;MLMIVDGGTVRRLTLGVILGLQAIALVVIVVQRLGVTVGRGKYLVIGGLLVAIGIFVSRVVGVAMGADQSVSVDHSSLMQTVTHTLGLVVLIFLTVGFVIMTKERADALNVVLAMRDELTQLYNRRAVFDA
;
A
#
# COMPACT_ATOMS: atom_id res chain seq x y z
N MET A 1 -30.11 17.99 -23.45
CA MET A 1 -30.30 17.82 -21.99
C MET A 1 -28.92 17.84 -21.35
N LEU A 2 -28.45 19.01 -20.96
CA LEU A 2 -27.16 19.18 -20.31
C LEU A 2 -27.28 18.58 -18.89
N MET A 3 -26.63 17.44 -18.65
CA MET A 3 -26.42 16.92 -17.31
C MET A 3 -25.62 17.98 -16.54
N ILE A 4 -26.28 18.70 -15.63
CA ILE A 4 -25.60 19.51 -14.64
C ILE A 4 -24.92 18.50 -13.71
N VAL A 5 -23.66 18.23 -13.99
CA VAL A 5 -22.84 17.38 -13.10
C VAL A 5 -22.66 18.16 -11.81
N ASP A 6 -23.30 17.71 -10.75
CA ASP A 6 -23.23 18.35 -9.45
C ASP A 6 -21.75 18.45 -9.00
N GLY A 7 -21.32 19.64 -8.57
CA GLY A 7 -19.94 19.89 -8.19
C GLY A 7 -19.39 18.92 -7.14
N GLY A 8 -20.29 18.34 -6.33
CA GLY A 8 -19.95 17.27 -5.39
C GLY A 8 -19.53 15.96 -6.06
N THR A 9 -20.22 15.58 -7.14
CA THR A 9 -19.90 14.36 -7.90
C THR A 9 -18.58 14.46 -8.61
N VAL A 10 -18.31 15.62 -9.27
CA VAL A 10 -17.02 15.89 -9.93
C VAL A 10 -15.87 15.79 -8.92
N ARG A 11 -16.00 16.43 -7.77
CA ARG A 11 -14.98 16.42 -6.72
C ARG A 11 -14.68 15.00 -6.22
N ARG A 12 -15.70 14.17 -5.99
CA ARG A 12 -15.54 12.77 -5.53
C ARG A 12 -14.86 11.92 -6.59
N LEU A 13 -15.25 12.05 -7.86
CA LEU A 13 -14.62 11.35 -8.98
C LEU A 13 -13.14 11.74 -9.10
N THR A 14 -12.85 13.04 -9.09
CA THR A 14 -11.49 13.55 -9.21
C THR A 14 -10.59 13.03 -8.09
N LEU A 15 -11.06 13.09 -6.84
CA LEU A 15 -10.31 12.57 -5.70
C LEU A 15 -10.10 11.05 -5.82
N GLY A 16 -11.12 10.29 -6.20
CA GLY A 16 -11.03 8.84 -6.38
C GLY A 16 -10.01 8.45 -7.46
N VAL A 17 -10.02 9.16 -8.60
CA VAL A 17 -9.07 8.91 -9.69
C VAL A 17 -7.64 9.25 -9.28
N ILE A 18 -7.42 10.41 -8.63
CA ILE A 18 -6.09 10.82 -8.18
C ILE A 18 -5.51 9.80 -7.19
N LEU A 19 -6.28 9.43 -6.17
CA LEU A 19 -5.85 8.45 -5.14
C LEU A 19 -5.63 7.06 -5.75
N GLY A 20 -6.49 6.64 -6.69
CA GLY A 20 -6.32 5.39 -7.42
C GLY A 20 -5.04 5.35 -8.25
N LEU A 21 -4.74 6.41 -9.01
CA LEU A 21 -3.50 6.53 -9.78
C LEU A 21 -2.26 6.53 -8.87
N GLN A 22 -2.34 7.20 -7.72
CA GLN A 22 -1.27 7.22 -6.73
C GLN A 22 -1.02 5.81 -6.16
N ALA A 23 -2.07 5.06 -5.83
CA ALA A 23 -1.94 3.68 -5.36
C ALA A 23 -1.33 2.76 -6.44
N ILE A 24 -1.73 2.89 -7.70
CA ILE A 24 -1.14 2.16 -8.82
C ILE A 24 0.35 2.49 -8.97
N ALA A 25 0.72 3.77 -8.93
CA ALA A 25 2.12 4.19 -8.99
C ALA A 25 2.97 3.57 -7.87
N LEU A 26 2.44 3.52 -6.65
CA LEU A 26 3.11 2.87 -5.52
C LEU A 26 3.27 1.36 -5.75
N VAL A 27 2.26 0.66 -6.28
CA VAL A 27 2.39 -0.76 -6.64
C VAL A 27 3.49 -0.97 -7.66
N VAL A 28 3.52 -0.16 -8.72
CA VAL A 28 4.55 -0.26 -9.77
C VAL A 28 5.95 -0.09 -9.17
N ILE A 29 6.16 0.92 -8.33
CA ILE A 29 7.44 1.17 -7.66
C ILE A 29 7.85 -0.03 -6.79
N VAL A 30 6.93 -0.56 -5.98
CA VAL A 30 7.21 -1.71 -5.11
C VAL A 30 7.53 -2.95 -5.94
N VAL A 31 6.76 -3.20 -7.01
CA VAL A 31 6.99 -4.35 -7.92
C VAL A 31 8.35 -4.24 -8.63
N GLN A 32 8.71 -3.06 -9.13
CA GLN A 32 10.02 -2.84 -9.76
C GLN A 32 11.19 -3.07 -8.80
N ARG A 33 10.98 -2.85 -7.51
CA ARG A 33 11.97 -3.06 -6.45
C ARG A 33 11.95 -4.45 -5.83
N LEU A 34 11.04 -5.35 -6.26
CA LEU A 34 10.90 -6.71 -5.70
C LEU A 34 12.19 -7.53 -5.72
N GLY A 35 13.02 -7.37 -6.77
CA GLY A 35 14.29 -8.07 -6.89
C GLY A 35 15.37 -7.59 -5.93
N VAL A 36 15.26 -6.36 -5.41
CA VAL A 36 16.23 -5.72 -4.52
C VAL A 36 15.79 -5.80 -3.05
N THR A 37 14.48 -5.92 -2.81
CA THR A 37 13.95 -6.02 -1.45
C THR A 37 13.99 -7.47 -0.95
N VAL A 38 14.83 -7.68 0.05
CA VAL A 38 14.91 -8.95 0.78
C VAL A 38 13.72 -9.05 1.73
N GLY A 39 13.07 -10.24 1.76
CA GLY A 39 12.12 -10.56 2.81
C GLY A 39 10.65 -10.68 2.38
N ARG A 40 9.80 -11.00 3.35
CA ARG A 40 8.37 -11.30 3.16
C ARG A 40 7.45 -10.09 3.33
N GLY A 41 7.91 -9.02 3.96
CA GLY A 41 7.15 -7.79 4.22
C GLY A 41 6.60 -7.15 2.94
N LYS A 42 7.31 -7.28 1.81
CA LYS A 42 6.87 -6.78 0.49
C LYS A 42 5.51 -7.32 0.05
N TYR A 43 5.19 -8.58 0.33
CA TYR A 43 3.92 -9.19 -0.06
C TYR A 43 2.73 -8.60 0.71
N LEU A 44 2.93 -8.24 1.98
CA LEU A 44 1.92 -7.54 2.78
C LEU A 44 1.65 -6.14 2.23
N VAL A 45 2.70 -5.40 1.85
CA VAL A 45 2.55 -4.07 1.25
C VAL A 45 1.80 -4.15 -0.07
N ILE A 46 2.18 -5.10 -0.95
CA ILE A 46 1.51 -5.30 -2.24
C ILE A 46 0.05 -5.69 -2.02
N GLY A 47 -0.22 -6.65 -1.13
CA GLY A 47 -1.59 -7.07 -0.81
C GLY A 47 -2.45 -5.91 -0.31
N GLY A 48 -1.94 -5.09 0.62
CA GLY A 48 -2.61 -3.89 1.10
C GLY A 48 -2.89 -2.88 -0.01
N LEU A 49 -1.93 -2.62 -0.89
CA LEU A 49 -2.11 -1.70 -2.03
C LEU A 49 -3.13 -2.22 -3.04
N LEU A 50 -3.16 -3.52 -3.32
CA LEU A 50 -4.15 -4.13 -4.23
C LEU A 50 -5.57 -3.99 -3.67
N VAL A 51 -5.75 -4.19 -2.36
CA VAL A 51 -7.04 -3.96 -1.69
C VAL A 51 -7.42 -2.49 -1.77
N ALA A 52 -6.49 -1.57 -1.55
CA ALA A 52 -6.73 -0.12 -1.68
C ALA A 52 -7.20 0.25 -3.10
N ILE A 53 -6.55 -0.28 -4.14
CA ILE A 53 -6.96 -0.07 -5.54
C ILE A 53 -8.39 -0.58 -5.75
N GLY A 54 -8.71 -1.78 -5.26
CA GLY A 54 -10.07 -2.35 -5.35
C GLY A 54 -11.13 -1.45 -4.72
N ILE A 55 -10.83 -0.86 -3.56
CA ILE A 55 -11.72 0.10 -2.88
C ILE A 55 -11.93 1.35 -3.76
N PHE A 56 -10.86 1.94 -4.31
CA PHE A 56 -10.99 3.13 -5.13
C PHE A 56 -11.72 2.87 -6.43
N VAL A 57 -11.45 1.74 -7.10
CA VAL A 57 -12.14 1.33 -8.33
C VAL A 57 -13.65 1.13 -8.04
N SER A 58 -13.99 0.42 -6.98
CA SER A 58 -15.39 0.19 -6.62
C SER A 58 -16.16 1.49 -6.36
N ARG A 59 -15.50 2.48 -5.73
CA ARG A 59 -16.10 3.81 -5.51
C ARG A 59 -16.31 4.58 -6.81
N VAL A 60 -15.32 4.59 -7.70
CA VAL A 60 -15.44 5.26 -8.99
C VAL A 60 -16.58 4.65 -9.81
N VAL A 61 -16.65 3.32 -9.86
CA VAL A 61 -17.71 2.59 -10.55
C VAL A 61 -19.08 2.88 -9.90
N GLY A 62 -19.17 2.87 -8.58
CA GLY A 62 -20.41 3.18 -7.86
C GLY A 62 -20.94 4.58 -8.18
N VAL A 63 -20.07 5.59 -8.20
CA VAL A 63 -20.43 6.96 -8.58
C VAL A 63 -20.84 7.03 -10.05
N ALA A 64 -20.14 6.35 -10.95
CA ALA A 64 -20.45 6.33 -12.39
C ALA A 64 -21.80 5.65 -12.69
N MET A 65 -22.17 4.63 -11.90
CA MET A 65 -23.48 3.96 -12.01
C MET A 65 -24.61 4.71 -11.31
N GLY A 66 -24.37 5.88 -10.71
CA GLY A 66 -25.39 6.67 -10.02
C GLY A 66 -25.83 6.10 -8.67
N ALA A 67 -25.17 5.08 -8.16
CA ALA A 67 -25.49 4.45 -6.88
C ALA A 67 -25.28 5.39 -5.68
N ASP A 68 -24.48 6.44 -5.86
CA ASP A 68 -24.12 7.41 -4.81
C ASP A 68 -25.10 8.60 -4.68
N GLN A 69 -26.13 8.69 -5.56
CA GLN A 69 -27.08 9.80 -5.54
C GLN A 69 -28.18 9.68 -4.45
N SER A 70 -28.31 8.51 -3.84
CA SER A 70 -29.35 8.25 -2.84
C SER A 70 -28.88 8.36 -1.38
N VAL A 71 -27.63 8.74 -1.14
CA VAL A 71 -27.10 8.89 0.22
C VAL A 71 -27.53 10.24 0.78
N SER A 72 -28.74 10.30 1.32
CA SER A 72 -29.11 11.33 2.28
C SER A 72 -28.13 11.28 3.46
N VAL A 73 -27.72 12.44 3.93
CA VAL A 73 -26.71 12.63 4.99
C VAL A 73 -27.04 11.89 6.31
N ASP A 74 -28.25 11.36 6.41
CA ASP A 74 -28.82 10.81 7.64
C ASP A 74 -28.71 9.28 7.80
N HIS A 75 -28.27 8.57 6.78
CA HIS A 75 -28.02 7.14 6.89
C HIS A 75 -26.59 6.83 6.51
N SER A 76 -25.77 6.51 7.54
CA SER A 76 -24.49 5.82 7.32
C SER A 76 -24.76 4.52 6.57
N SER A 77 -24.63 4.54 5.25
CA SER A 77 -24.86 3.34 4.45
C SER A 77 -23.87 2.27 4.87
N LEU A 78 -24.31 1.01 4.96
CA LEU A 78 -23.44 -0.14 5.20
C LEU A 78 -22.19 -0.08 4.29
N MET A 79 -22.36 0.39 3.06
CA MET A 79 -21.29 0.58 2.08
C MET A 79 -20.21 1.56 2.58
N GLN A 80 -20.60 2.66 3.21
CA GLN A 80 -19.67 3.64 3.76
C GLN A 80 -18.90 3.06 4.94
N THR A 81 -19.58 2.38 5.85
CA THR A 81 -18.97 1.72 7.01
C THR A 81 -17.97 0.65 6.56
N VAL A 82 -18.35 -0.21 5.61
CA VAL A 82 -17.47 -1.23 5.04
C VAL A 82 -16.22 -0.59 4.40
N THR A 83 -16.41 0.48 3.62
CA THR A 83 -15.28 1.16 2.96
C THR A 83 -14.29 1.74 3.98
N HIS A 84 -14.78 2.38 5.05
CA HIS A 84 -13.91 2.93 6.09
C HIS A 84 -13.19 1.82 6.86
N THR A 85 -13.91 0.74 7.21
CA THR A 85 -13.30 -0.43 7.89
C THR A 85 -12.22 -1.07 7.03
N LEU A 86 -12.48 -1.30 5.75
CA LEU A 86 -11.46 -1.80 4.82
C LEU A 86 -10.27 -0.84 4.69
N GLY A 87 -10.50 0.47 4.68
CA GLY A 87 -9.45 1.48 4.67
C GLY A 87 -8.53 1.38 5.90
N LEU A 88 -9.10 1.18 7.08
CA LEU A 88 -8.32 0.94 8.31
C LEU A 88 -7.50 -0.35 8.23
N VAL A 89 -8.09 -1.42 7.72
CA VAL A 89 -7.38 -2.70 7.52
C VAL A 89 -6.21 -2.51 6.57
N VAL A 90 -6.39 -1.83 5.44
CA VAL A 90 -5.31 -1.50 4.49
C VAL A 90 -4.19 -0.72 5.18
N LEU A 91 -4.53 0.29 5.99
CA LEU A 91 -3.54 1.08 6.73
C LEU A 91 -2.70 0.20 7.66
N ILE A 92 -3.33 -0.73 8.38
CA ILE A 92 -2.63 -1.68 9.25
C ILE A 92 -1.68 -2.57 8.42
N PHE A 93 -2.15 -3.16 7.32
CA PHE A 93 -1.33 -4.00 6.46
C PHE A 93 -0.12 -3.25 5.89
N LEU A 94 -0.31 -2.01 5.44
CA LEU A 94 0.78 -1.19 4.94
C LEU A 94 1.79 -0.88 6.04
N THR A 95 1.32 -0.46 7.23
CA THR A 95 2.19 -0.12 8.35
C THR A 95 3.01 -1.33 8.80
N VAL A 96 2.36 -2.46 9.03
CA VAL A 96 3.04 -3.70 9.44
C VAL A 96 4.00 -4.18 8.35
N GLY A 97 3.59 -4.14 7.08
CA GLY A 97 4.43 -4.50 5.95
C GLY A 97 5.69 -3.65 5.87
N PHE A 98 5.59 -2.33 6.03
CA PHE A 98 6.75 -1.43 6.05
C PHE A 98 7.67 -1.68 7.24
N VAL A 99 7.12 -1.91 8.42
CA VAL A 99 7.92 -2.24 9.62
C VAL A 99 8.70 -3.53 9.40
N ILE A 100 8.05 -4.58 8.86
CA ILE A 100 8.71 -5.85 8.55
C ILE A 100 9.82 -5.64 7.51
N MET A 101 9.56 -4.93 6.42
CA MET A 101 10.57 -4.64 5.39
C MET A 101 11.77 -3.88 5.95
N THR A 102 11.53 -2.90 6.81
CA THR A 102 12.59 -2.12 7.44
C THR A 102 13.44 -3.01 8.37
N LYS A 103 12.80 -3.87 9.15
CA LYS A 103 13.47 -4.83 10.02
C LYS A 103 14.31 -5.83 9.22
N GLU A 104 13.74 -6.45 8.20
CA GLU A 104 14.43 -7.41 7.34
C GLU A 104 15.66 -6.79 6.67
N ARG A 105 15.56 -5.52 6.25
CA ARG A 105 16.69 -4.78 5.70
C ARG A 105 17.78 -4.51 6.74
N ALA A 106 17.39 -4.11 7.95
CA ALA A 106 18.32 -3.88 9.03
C ALA A 106 19.05 -5.18 9.43
N ASP A 107 18.32 -6.30 9.53
CA ASP A 107 18.88 -7.60 9.85
C ASP A 107 19.89 -8.06 8.77
N ALA A 108 19.55 -7.87 7.48
CA ALA A 108 20.47 -8.17 6.38
C ALA A 108 21.75 -7.34 6.43
N LEU A 109 21.64 -6.04 6.76
CA LEU A 109 22.81 -5.18 6.93
C LEU A 109 23.66 -5.59 8.14
N ASN A 110 23.02 -5.93 9.26
CA ASN A 110 23.72 -6.38 10.46
C ASN A 110 24.51 -7.69 10.22
N VAL A 111 23.93 -8.61 9.44
CA VAL A 111 24.66 -9.83 9.03
C VAL A 111 25.91 -9.49 8.22
N VAL A 112 25.80 -8.59 7.24
CA VAL A 112 26.96 -8.17 6.43
C VAL A 112 28.03 -7.49 7.28
N LEU A 113 27.61 -6.62 8.23
CA LEU A 113 28.56 -5.94 9.13
C LEU A 113 29.23 -6.93 10.10
N ALA A 114 28.48 -7.92 10.62
CA ALA A 114 29.02 -8.93 11.50
C ALA A 114 30.03 -9.89 10.83
N MET A 115 30.01 -9.98 9.48
CA MET A 115 30.96 -10.79 8.73
C MET A 115 32.32 -10.10 8.51
N ARG A 116 32.42 -8.80 8.77
CA ARG A 116 33.67 -8.04 8.64
C ARG A 116 34.21 -7.65 10.01
N ASP A 117 35.52 -7.79 10.16
CA ASP A 117 36.25 -7.27 11.34
C ASP A 117 36.36 -5.74 11.22
N GLU A 118 35.92 -5.01 12.23
CA GLU A 118 35.91 -3.54 12.23
C GLU A 118 37.30 -2.92 12.12
N LEU A 119 38.33 -3.64 12.62
CA LEU A 119 39.72 -3.13 12.64
C LEU A 119 40.49 -3.45 11.36
N THR A 120 40.30 -4.65 10.80
CA THR A 120 41.09 -5.13 9.66
C THR A 120 40.34 -5.08 8.34
N GLN A 121 39.02 -4.83 8.34
CA GLN A 121 38.12 -4.90 7.16
C GLN A 121 38.17 -6.26 6.43
N LEU A 122 38.83 -7.26 7.02
CA LEU A 122 38.88 -8.63 6.52
C LEU A 122 37.65 -9.42 6.99
N TYR A 123 37.35 -10.51 6.28
CA TYR A 123 36.33 -11.43 6.72
C TYR A 123 36.67 -12.01 8.08
N ASN A 124 35.72 -11.90 9.02
CA ASN A 124 35.83 -12.48 10.34
C ASN A 124 35.95 -14.01 10.24
N ARG A 125 36.70 -14.65 11.17
CA ARG A 125 36.88 -16.10 11.25
C ARG A 125 35.57 -16.89 11.10
N ARG A 126 34.47 -16.34 11.62
CA ARG A 126 33.13 -16.93 11.50
C ARG A 126 32.64 -17.00 10.06
N ALA A 127 32.90 -16.00 9.23
CA ALA A 127 32.51 -15.98 7.82
C ALA A 127 33.25 -17.03 6.98
N VAL A 128 34.41 -17.49 7.43
CA VAL A 128 35.21 -18.51 6.75
C VAL A 128 34.71 -19.92 7.02
N PHE A 129 34.02 -20.13 8.15
CA PHE A 129 33.49 -21.45 8.52
C PHE A 129 32.04 -21.68 8.07
N ASP A 130 31.28 -20.63 7.73
CA ASP A 130 29.89 -20.70 7.25
C ASP A 130 29.78 -20.69 5.71
N ALA A 131 30.89 -20.65 4.98
CA ALA A 131 30.98 -20.71 3.54
C ALA A 131 31.20 -22.15 3.05
#